data_066aaa1b54c66399bf5a309882812d47
#
_entry.id   066aaa1b54c66399bf5a309882812d47
#
_cell.length_a   1.000
_cell.length_b   1.000
_cell.length_c   1.000
_cell.angle_alpha   90.00
_cell.angle_beta   90.00
_cell.angle_gamma   90.00
#
_symmetry.space_group_name_H-M   'P 1'
#
loop_
_entity.id
_entity.type
_entity.pdbx_description
1 polymer ?
#
loop_
_entity_poly.entity_id
_entity_poly.type
_entity_poly.pdbx_seq_one_letter_code
_entity_poly.pdbx_strand_id
1 'polypeptide(L)'
;MRKVSTFFSDFNQKDMVIPIKIVSFVIELNYSNTMYGKMKDFLSQTLAEIKEAGLYKEERLIESAQQAAITVKGKEVLNFCANNYLGLSNHPRLIKASQEMMNRRGYGMSSVRFICGTQDIHKELEDAISDYFQTEDTILYAACFDANGGVFEPLFSDQDAIISDSLNHASIIDGVRLCKAKRYRYANADMNELEKCLQEAQAQRFRIIVTDGVFSMDGNVAPMDQICDLAEKYDALVMVDESHSAGVVGATGHGVSELYKTHGRVDIYTGTLGKAFGGALGGFTTGRKEIIDLLRQRSRPYLFSNSLAPGIIGASLEVFKILKESNALHDKLVENVNYFRDKMTAAGFDIKPTQSAICAVMLLSLIHISEPTRLR
;
A
#
# COMPACT_ATOMS: atom_id res chain seq x y z
N MET A 1 -37.68 -3.52 -31.89
CA MET A 1 -39.08 -3.63 -31.44
C MET A 1 -40.10 -3.95 -32.56
N ARG A 2 -39.98 -3.47 -33.81
CA ARG A 2 -40.97 -3.74 -34.87
C ARG A 2 -41.07 -5.19 -35.41
N LYS A 3 -40.06 -6.04 -35.25
CA LYS A 3 -40.10 -7.46 -35.70
C LYS A 3 -40.66 -8.45 -34.67
N VAL A 4 -40.81 -8.06 -33.41
CA VAL A 4 -41.38 -8.92 -32.36
C VAL A 4 -42.87 -8.76 -32.27
N SER A 5 -43.43 -7.58 -32.63
CA SER A 5 -44.87 -7.34 -32.63
C SER A 5 -45.63 -8.12 -33.73
N THR A 6 -44.97 -8.43 -34.86
CA THR A 6 -45.58 -9.17 -35.97
C THR A 6 -45.63 -10.68 -35.75
N PHE A 7 -44.85 -11.22 -34.82
CA PHE A 7 -44.82 -12.65 -34.50
C PHE A 7 -45.96 -13.05 -33.53
N PHE A 8 -46.52 -12.10 -32.78
CA PHE A 8 -47.55 -12.35 -31.78
C PHE A 8 -48.98 -12.01 -32.23
N SER A 9 -49.18 -11.45 -33.42
CA SER A 9 -50.51 -11.08 -33.91
C SER A 9 -51.39 -12.26 -34.31
N ASP A 10 -50.84 -13.45 -34.51
CA ASP A 10 -51.56 -14.62 -35.03
C ASP A 10 -51.90 -15.70 -33.99
N PHE A 11 -51.63 -15.41 -32.70
CA PHE A 11 -51.90 -16.36 -31.60
C PHE A 11 -53.13 -15.96 -30.77
N ASN A 12 -54.09 -16.89 -30.67
CA ASN A 12 -55.34 -16.74 -29.91
C ASN A 12 -54.98 -16.71 -28.37
N GLN A 13 -55.50 -15.74 -27.65
CA GLN A 13 -55.12 -15.35 -26.28
C GLN A 13 -55.39 -16.41 -25.17
N LYS A 14 -55.93 -17.62 -25.49
CA LYS A 14 -56.40 -18.58 -24.49
C LYS A 14 -55.43 -19.73 -24.14
N ASP A 15 -54.36 -19.96 -24.94
CA ASP A 15 -53.48 -21.14 -24.72
C ASP A 15 -51.97 -20.83 -24.74
N MET A 16 -51.57 -19.61 -24.44
CA MET A 16 -50.15 -19.22 -24.53
C MET A 16 -49.40 -19.46 -23.25
N VAL A 17 -49.05 -20.71 -22.95
CA VAL A 17 -47.94 -21.05 -22.06
C VAL A 17 -46.67 -21.02 -22.90
N ILE A 18 -46.01 -19.86 -22.97
CA ILE A 18 -44.66 -19.76 -23.55
C ILE A 18 -43.73 -20.51 -22.61
N PRO A 19 -43.05 -21.61 -23.05
CA PRO A 19 -42.12 -22.31 -22.18
C PRO A 19 -41.05 -21.32 -21.68
N ILE A 20 -40.81 -21.29 -20.38
CA ILE A 20 -39.81 -20.42 -19.73
C ILE A 20 -38.45 -20.47 -20.45
N LYS A 21 -38.08 -21.60 -21.05
CA LYS A 21 -36.89 -21.77 -21.88
C LYS A 21 -36.84 -20.89 -23.13
N ILE A 22 -38.00 -20.62 -23.80
CA ILE A 22 -38.02 -19.76 -25.00
C ILE A 22 -37.89 -18.29 -24.59
N VAL A 23 -38.47 -17.87 -23.48
CA VAL A 23 -38.33 -16.51 -22.95
C VAL A 23 -36.89 -16.26 -22.50
N SER A 24 -36.25 -17.22 -21.81
CA SER A 24 -34.84 -17.14 -21.43
C SER A 24 -33.94 -17.06 -22.66
N PHE A 25 -34.16 -17.88 -23.68
CA PHE A 25 -33.36 -17.88 -24.90
C PHE A 25 -33.49 -16.58 -25.72
N VAL A 26 -34.69 -16.00 -25.80
CA VAL A 26 -34.93 -14.71 -26.49
C VAL A 26 -34.31 -13.55 -25.69
N ILE A 27 -34.32 -13.61 -24.35
CA ILE A 27 -33.66 -12.63 -23.49
C ILE A 27 -32.13 -12.75 -23.65
N GLU A 28 -31.56 -13.95 -23.65
CA GLU A 28 -30.12 -14.17 -23.87
C GLU A 28 -29.67 -13.71 -25.26
N LEU A 29 -30.43 -13.99 -26.33
CA LEU A 29 -30.11 -13.53 -27.69
C LEU A 29 -30.15 -11.99 -27.84
N ASN A 30 -31.06 -11.32 -27.13
CA ASN A 30 -31.09 -9.84 -27.12
C ASN A 30 -29.96 -9.24 -26.30
N TYR A 31 -29.51 -9.91 -25.22
CA TYR A 31 -28.42 -9.46 -24.39
C TYR A 31 -27.06 -9.59 -25.08
N SER A 32 -26.82 -10.67 -25.81
CA SER A 32 -25.53 -10.92 -26.50
C SER A 32 -25.25 -9.90 -27.61
N ASN A 33 -26.30 -9.30 -28.21
CA ASN A 33 -26.14 -8.25 -29.21
C ASN A 33 -25.98 -6.83 -28.65
N THR A 34 -26.10 -6.65 -27.34
CA THR A 34 -25.83 -5.37 -26.67
C THR A 34 -24.33 -5.18 -26.46
N MET A 35 -23.90 -3.91 -26.27
CA MET A 35 -22.49 -3.63 -25.92
C MET A 35 -22.09 -4.37 -24.63
N TYR A 36 -22.96 -4.39 -23.61
CA TYR A 36 -22.70 -5.13 -22.37
C TYR A 36 -22.64 -6.65 -22.59
N GLY A 37 -23.49 -7.21 -23.47
CA GLY A 37 -23.44 -8.64 -23.83
C GLY A 37 -22.06 -9.04 -24.36
N LYS A 38 -21.53 -8.28 -25.32
CA LYS A 38 -20.18 -8.49 -25.87
C LYS A 38 -19.10 -8.34 -24.80
N MET A 39 -19.23 -7.32 -23.93
CA MET A 39 -18.28 -7.11 -22.82
C MET A 39 -18.37 -8.24 -21.79
N LYS A 40 -19.57 -8.75 -21.47
CA LYS A 40 -19.77 -9.89 -20.58
C LYS A 40 -19.03 -11.13 -21.07
N ASP A 41 -19.14 -11.44 -22.38
CA ASP A 41 -18.47 -12.60 -22.98
C ASP A 41 -16.94 -12.44 -22.85
N PHE A 42 -16.41 -11.27 -23.18
CA PHE A 42 -14.98 -10.96 -23.02
C PHE A 42 -14.54 -11.10 -21.55
N LEU A 43 -15.26 -10.51 -20.59
CA LEU A 43 -14.95 -10.60 -19.18
C LEU A 43 -15.02 -12.04 -18.66
N SER A 44 -16.00 -12.83 -19.11
CA SER A 44 -16.15 -14.24 -18.72
C SER A 44 -14.99 -15.08 -19.22
N GLN A 45 -14.56 -14.86 -20.45
CA GLN A 45 -13.38 -15.51 -21.02
C GLN A 45 -12.11 -15.13 -20.26
N THR A 46 -11.88 -13.83 -20.02
CA THR A 46 -10.71 -13.34 -19.26
C THR A 46 -10.65 -13.93 -17.85
N LEU A 47 -11.82 -14.02 -17.17
CA LEU A 47 -11.88 -14.63 -15.84
C LEU A 47 -11.60 -16.15 -15.88
N ALA A 48 -12.04 -16.84 -16.94
CA ALA A 48 -11.72 -18.25 -17.14
C ALA A 48 -10.22 -18.45 -17.35
N GLU A 49 -9.58 -17.64 -18.19
CA GLU A 49 -8.15 -17.66 -18.45
C GLU A 49 -7.35 -17.40 -17.15
N ILE A 50 -7.76 -16.44 -16.31
CA ILE A 50 -7.16 -16.17 -14.99
C ILE A 50 -7.27 -17.39 -14.07
N LYS A 51 -8.43 -18.10 -14.08
CA LYS A 51 -8.62 -19.31 -13.28
C LYS A 51 -7.77 -20.47 -13.78
N GLU A 52 -7.72 -20.68 -15.08
CA GLU A 52 -6.93 -21.73 -15.72
C GLU A 52 -5.42 -21.52 -15.46
N ALA A 53 -4.96 -20.28 -15.48
CA ALA A 53 -3.58 -19.92 -15.12
C ALA A 53 -3.28 -20.03 -13.61
N GLY A 54 -4.25 -20.38 -12.74
CA GLY A 54 -4.07 -20.46 -11.29
C GLY A 54 -3.90 -19.09 -10.62
N LEU A 55 -4.22 -18.01 -11.30
CA LEU A 55 -4.02 -16.62 -10.82
C LEU A 55 -5.26 -15.99 -10.18
N TYR A 56 -6.37 -16.75 -10.14
CA TYR A 56 -7.61 -16.24 -9.56
C TYR A 56 -7.50 -16.10 -8.05
N LYS A 57 -7.74 -14.89 -7.54
CA LYS A 57 -7.61 -14.56 -6.12
C LYS A 57 -8.96 -14.73 -5.43
N GLU A 58 -9.02 -15.63 -4.46
CA GLU A 58 -10.19 -15.81 -3.59
C GLU A 58 -9.97 -15.09 -2.25
N GLU A 59 -10.99 -14.35 -1.81
CA GLU A 59 -10.99 -13.72 -0.49
C GLU A 59 -11.28 -14.76 0.60
N ARG A 60 -10.45 -14.78 1.65
CA ARG A 60 -10.68 -15.60 2.84
C ARG A 60 -11.38 -14.76 3.90
N LEU A 61 -12.56 -15.20 4.33
CA LEU A 61 -13.32 -14.53 5.36
C LEU A 61 -12.71 -14.83 6.74
N ILE A 62 -12.24 -13.78 7.40
CA ILE A 62 -11.73 -13.84 8.77
C ILE A 62 -12.89 -13.54 9.71
N GLU A 63 -13.15 -14.43 10.68
CA GLU A 63 -14.28 -14.40 11.60
C GLU A 63 -13.85 -13.96 13.02
N SER A 64 -12.63 -13.49 13.17
CA SER A 64 -12.05 -13.01 14.44
C SER A 64 -11.40 -11.65 14.27
N ALA A 65 -10.89 -11.06 15.36
CA ALA A 65 -10.00 -9.92 15.29
C ALA A 65 -8.68 -10.31 14.59
N GLN A 66 -7.99 -9.31 14.00
CA GLN A 66 -6.70 -9.50 13.33
C GLN A 66 -5.58 -9.67 14.35
N GLN A 67 -4.97 -10.86 14.38
CA GLN A 67 -3.87 -11.21 15.27
C GLN A 67 -3.08 -12.42 14.75
N ALA A 68 -2.15 -12.96 15.54
CA ALA A 68 -1.32 -14.11 15.13
C ALA A 68 -2.14 -15.39 14.90
N ALA A 69 -3.16 -15.66 15.71
CA ALA A 69 -4.12 -16.74 15.50
C ALA A 69 -5.47 -16.13 15.13
N ILE A 70 -6.05 -16.53 14.00
CA ILE A 70 -7.34 -16.04 13.50
C ILE A 70 -8.28 -17.19 13.18
N THR A 71 -9.58 -16.91 13.15
CA THR A 71 -10.60 -17.87 12.73
C THR A 71 -10.95 -17.68 11.26
N VAL A 72 -10.84 -18.75 10.48
CA VAL A 72 -11.24 -18.79 9.06
C VAL A 72 -12.07 -20.04 8.82
N LYS A 73 -13.31 -19.89 8.31
CA LYS A 73 -14.28 -20.99 8.11
C LYS A 73 -14.45 -21.85 9.36
N GLY A 74 -14.62 -21.19 10.53
CA GLY A 74 -14.82 -21.83 11.84
C GLY A 74 -13.59 -22.58 12.40
N LYS A 75 -12.41 -22.43 11.80
CA LYS A 75 -11.16 -23.06 12.27
C LYS A 75 -10.13 -22.01 12.66
N GLU A 76 -9.45 -22.26 13.78
CA GLU A 76 -8.30 -21.44 14.15
C GLU A 76 -7.10 -21.79 13.24
N VAL A 77 -6.46 -20.76 12.72
CA VAL A 77 -5.26 -20.87 11.88
C VAL A 77 -4.24 -19.80 12.26
N LEU A 78 -2.96 -20.10 12.04
CA LEU A 78 -1.89 -19.11 12.20
C LEU A 78 -1.87 -18.16 10.99
N ASN A 79 -1.78 -16.87 11.28
CA ASN A 79 -1.78 -15.82 10.26
C ASN A 79 -0.36 -15.35 9.95
N PHE A 80 0.17 -15.82 8.82
CA PHE A 80 1.46 -15.39 8.27
C PHE A 80 1.32 -14.37 7.13
N CYS A 81 0.11 -13.85 6.89
CA CYS A 81 -0.19 -13.01 5.72
C CYS A 81 -0.31 -11.52 6.06
N ALA A 82 -0.57 -11.16 7.31
CA ALA A 82 -0.82 -9.78 7.70
C ALA A 82 0.50 -9.00 7.90
N ASN A 83 0.47 -7.71 7.50
CA ASN A 83 1.57 -6.77 7.76
C ASN A 83 1.49 -6.15 9.17
N ASN A 84 1.03 -6.92 10.16
CA ASN A 84 0.84 -6.50 11.55
C ASN A 84 2.16 -6.63 12.34
N TYR A 85 3.22 -6.00 11.87
CA TYR A 85 4.61 -6.20 12.34
C TYR A 85 4.77 -6.06 13.86
N LEU A 86 4.12 -5.07 14.46
CA LEU A 86 4.20 -4.79 15.90
C LEU A 86 3.03 -5.38 16.70
N GLY A 87 2.13 -6.14 16.04
CA GLY A 87 0.99 -6.76 16.72
C GLY A 87 -0.08 -5.76 17.20
N LEU A 88 -0.12 -4.55 16.67
CA LEU A 88 -0.96 -3.46 17.17
C LEU A 88 -2.40 -3.49 16.67
N SER A 89 -2.74 -4.26 15.61
CA SER A 89 -4.07 -4.20 14.96
C SER A 89 -5.24 -4.53 15.90
N ASN A 90 -5.01 -5.30 16.96
CA ASN A 90 -6.02 -5.63 17.99
C ASN A 90 -5.57 -5.22 19.40
N HIS A 91 -4.70 -4.21 19.50
CA HIS A 91 -4.15 -3.79 20.78
C HIS A 91 -5.20 -3.04 21.61
N PRO A 92 -5.44 -3.41 22.90
CA PRO A 92 -6.51 -2.82 23.72
C PRO A 92 -6.42 -1.30 23.88
N ARG A 93 -5.19 -0.73 23.97
CA ARG A 93 -4.98 0.72 24.08
C ARG A 93 -5.45 1.43 22.79
N LEU A 94 -5.21 0.85 21.60
CA LEU A 94 -5.64 1.45 20.34
C LEU A 94 -7.16 1.43 20.21
N ILE A 95 -7.78 0.30 20.55
CA ILE A 95 -9.25 0.17 20.55
C ILE A 95 -9.87 1.23 21.46
N LYS A 96 -9.35 1.35 22.69
CA LYS A 96 -9.82 2.33 23.68
C LYS A 96 -9.64 3.76 23.18
N ALA A 97 -8.46 4.11 22.67
CA ALA A 97 -8.17 5.45 22.14
C ALA A 97 -9.09 5.81 20.95
N SER A 98 -9.36 4.83 20.07
CA SER A 98 -10.31 5.00 18.96
C SER A 98 -11.72 5.30 19.45
N GLN A 99 -12.23 4.51 20.42
CA GLN A 99 -13.56 4.69 21.02
C GLN A 99 -13.70 6.05 21.71
N GLU A 100 -12.71 6.44 22.53
CA GLU A 100 -12.69 7.73 23.22
C GLU A 100 -12.65 8.90 22.22
N MET A 101 -11.89 8.77 21.14
CA MET A 101 -11.82 9.81 20.11
C MET A 101 -13.15 9.94 19.36
N MET A 102 -13.80 8.83 19.01
CA MET A 102 -15.13 8.87 18.38
C MET A 102 -16.18 9.51 19.32
N ASN A 103 -16.15 9.22 20.61
CA ASN A 103 -17.04 9.86 21.60
C ASN A 103 -16.82 11.37 21.68
N ARG A 104 -15.58 11.82 21.50
CA ARG A 104 -15.18 13.24 21.65
C ARG A 104 -15.33 14.07 20.38
N ARG A 105 -15.10 13.45 19.19
CA ARG A 105 -15.00 14.16 17.89
C ARG A 105 -15.97 13.66 16.83
N GLY A 106 -16.77 12.62 17.12
CA GLY A 106 -17.71 12.02 16.19
C GLY A 106 -17.11 10.89 15.35
N TYR A 107 -17.96 10.24 14.54
CA TYR A 107 -17.59 9.08 13.72
C TYR A 107 -16.81 9.47 12.46
N GLY A 108 -17.25 10.51 11.74
CA GLY A 108 -16.72 10.84 10.42
C GLY A 108 -16.68 12.33 10.16
N MET A 109 -15.93 12.72 9.15
CA MET A 109 -15.67 14.13 8.82
C MET A 109 -16.61 14.71 7.77
N SER A 110 -17.20 13.88 6.92
CA SER A 110 -18.12 14.26 5.83
C SER A 110 -17.58 15.37 4.92
N SER A 111 -16.27 15.54 4.86
CA SER A 111 -15.61 16.60 4.10
C SER A 111 -14.13 16.28 3.82
N VAL A 112 -13.62 16.93 2.79
CA VAL A 112 -12.19 17.02 2.51
C VAL A 112 -11.50 18.02 3.44
N ARG A 113 -10.19 17.90 3.60
CA ARG A 113 -9.38 18.62 4.58
C ARG A 113 -9.54 20.16 4.52
N PHE A 114 -9.48 20.75 3.34
CA PHE A 114 -9.42 22.21 3.19
C PHE A 114 -10.79 22.92 3.29
N ILE A 115 -11.91 22.20 3.16
CA ILE A 115 -13.25 22.80 3.27
C ILE A 115 -13.67 22.88 4.74
N CYS A 116 -14.02 21.74 5.36
CA CYS A 116 -14.40 21.66 6.77
C CYS A 116 -14.02 20.30 7.41
N GLY A 117 -13.11 19.55 6.79
CA GLY A 117 -12.68 18.22 7.21
C GLY A 117 -11.39 18.21 8.04
N THR A 118 -10.95 19.33 8.60
CA THR A 118 -9.77 19.39 9.46
C THR A 118 -10.18 19.71 10.90
N GLN A 119 -9.89 18.78 11.81
CA GLN A 119 -9.95 19.02 13.25
C GLN A 119 -8.53 19.19 13.80
N ASP A 120 -8.40 19.69 15.02
CA ASP A 120 -7.14 19.82 15.78
C ASP A 120 -6.35 18.50 15.82
N ILE A 121 -7.03 17.39 16.07
CA ILE A 121 -6.44 16.05 16.15
C ILE A 121 -5.71 15.62 14.87
N HIS A 122 -6.09 16.13 13.69
CA HIS A 122 -5.34 15.85 12.46
C HIS A 122 -3.97 16.52 12.50
N LYS A 123 -3.90 17.76 13.06
CA LYS A 123 -2.64 18.45 13.23
C LYS A 123 -1.77 17.76 14.28
N GLU A 124 -2.36 17.34 15.40
CA GLU A 124 -1.65 16.58 16.42
C GLU A 124 -1.02 15.29 15.83
N LEU A 125 -1.69 14.61 14.90
CA LEU A 125 -1.13 13.43 14.25
C LEU A 125 -0.05 13.80 13.23
N GLU A 126 -0.23 14.87 12.45
CA GLU A 126 0.79 15.40 11.53
C GLU A 126 2.07 15.75 12.30
N ASP A 127 1.94 16.44 13.44
CA ASP A 127 3.07 16.78 14.32
C ASP A 127 3.75 15.52 14.90
N ALA A 128 2.98 14.52 15.37
CA ALA A 128 3.51 13.28 15.91
C ALA A 128 4.31 12.47 14.87
N ILE A 129 3.87 12.49 13.61
CA ILE A 129 4.60 11.85 12.51
C ILE A 129 5.87 12.64 12.19
N SER A 130 5.80 13.97 12.12
CA SER A 130 6.97 14.82 11.88
C SER A 130 8.04 14.61 12.97
N ASP A 131 7.63 14.56 14.23
CA ASP A 131 8.52 14.25 15.36
C ASP A 131 9.21 12.88 15.21
N TYR A 132 8.41 11.85 14.81
CA TYR A 132 8.93 10.49 14.65
C TYR A 132 9.97 10.41 13.52
N PHE A 133 9.74 11.05 12.39
CA PHE A 133 10.66 11.06 11.24
C PHE A 133 11.71 12.16 11.29
N GLN A 134 11.66 13.05 12.29
CA GLN A 134 12.52 14.23 12.42
C GLN A 134 12.48 15.13 11.18
N THR A 135 11.27 15.39 10.70
CA THR A 135 10.96 16.20 9.51
C THR A 135 10.29 17.51 9.90
N GLU A 136 10.16 18.43 8.94
CA GLU A 136 9.64 19.77 9.19
C GLU A 136 8.11 19.84 9.22
N ASP A 137 7.42 19.01 8.41
CA ASP A 137 5.96 19.00 8.32
C ASP A 137 5.44 17.68 7.71
N THR A 138 4.14 17.41 7.91
CA THR A 138 3.46 16.19 7.45
C THR A 138 2.09 16.52 6.87
N ILE A 139 1.68 15.75 5.86
CA ILE A 139 0.34 15.77 5.26
C ILE A 139 -0.26 14.35 5.29
N LEU A 140 -1.53 14.23 5.72
CA LEU A 140 -2.24 12.95 5.85
C LEU A 140 -3.08 12.64 4.61
N TYR A 141 -3.13 11.37 4.22
CA TYR A 141 -3.92 10.80 3.13
C TYR A 141 -4.79 9.63 3.62
N ALA A 142 -5.76 9.20 2.81
CA ALA A 142 -6.58 8.03 3.13
C ALA A 142 -5.76 6.73 3.14
N ALA A 143 -4.73 6.62 2.32
CA ALA A 143 -3.79 5.51 2.27
C ALA A 143 -2.41 5.99 1.77
N CYS A 144 -1.36 5.18 1.98
CA CYS A 144 -0.04 5.45 1.38
C CYS A 144 -0.07 5.35 -0.16
N PHE A 145 -1.00 4.57 -0.73
CA PHE A 145 -1.22 4.55 -2.17
C PHE A 145 -1.56 5.95 -2.69
N ASP A 146 -2.44 6.66 -1.98
CA ASP A 146 -2.82 8.05 -2.29
C ASP A 146 -1.67 9.04 -2.05
N ALA A 147 -0.90 8.83 -0.99
CA ALA A 147 0.29 9.63 -0.70
C ALA A 147 1.30 9.54 -1.86
N ASN A 148 1.69 8.32 -2.27
CA ASN A 148 2.60 8.10 -3.40
C ASN A 148 2.03 8.62 -4.72
N GLY A 149 0.74 8.40 -4.99
CA GLY A 149 0.07 8.92 -6.17
C GLY A 149 -0.03 10.44 -6.21
N GLY A 150 0.01 11.08 -5.04
CA GLY A 150 -0.18 12.51 -4.86
C GLY A 150 1.09 13.35 -4.81
N VAL A 151 2.30 12.75 -4.85
CA VAL A 151 3.57 13.49 -4.71
C VAL A 151 4.05 14.08 -6.04
N PHE A 152 4.05 13.30 -7.12
CA PHE A 152 4.86 13.64 -8.30
C PHE A 152 4.25 14.72 -9.18
N GLU A 153 2.95 14.64 -9.52
CA GLU A 153 2.30 15.62 -10.39
C GLU A 153 2.34 17.05 -9.83
N PRO A 154 2.14 17.29 -8.51
CA PRO A 154 2.25 18.62 -7.93
C PRO A 154 3.64 19.24 -7.94
N LEU A 155 4.69 18.41 -7.84
CA LEU A 155 6.06 18.86 -7.63
C LEU A 155 6.86 18.95 -8.93
N PHE A 156 6.57 18.09 -9.91
CA PHE A 156 7.41 17.92 -11.10
C PHE A 156 6.62 18.10 -12.41
N SER A 157 7.33 18.53 -13.43
CA SER A 157 6.80 18.80 -14.78
C SER A 157 7.62 18.07 -15.84
N ASP A 158 7.35 18.34 -17.11
CA ASP A 158 8.11 17.83 -18.26
C ASP A 158 9.58 18.32 -18.33
N GLN A 159 9.92 19.34 -17.53
CA GLN A 159 11.30 19.84 -17.41
C GLN A 159 12.15 19.05 -16.41
N ASP A 160 11.55 18.16 -15.64
CA ASP A 160 12.14 17.48 -14.49
C ASP A 160 12.36 15.98 -14.75
N ALA A 161 13.09 15.31 -13.88
CA ALA A 161 13.36 13.88 -13.95
C ALA A 161 12.95 13.14 -12.67
N ILE A 162 12.38 11.95 -12.86
CA ILE A 162 12.11 10.98 -11.79
C ILE A 162 12.92 9.72 -12.08
N ILE A 163 13.79 9.32 -11.14
CA ILE A 163 14.69 8.18 -11.25
C ILE A 163 14.20 7.14 -10.21
N SER A 164 13.53 6.09 -10.70
CA SER A 164 12.80 5.14 -9.88
C SER A 164 13.46 3.77 -9.85
N ASP A 165 13.57 3.16 -8.67
CA ASP A 165 13.94 1.74 -8.56
C ASP A 165 12.90 0.86 -9.27
N SER A 166 13.37 -0.20 -9.91
CA SER A 166 12.54 -1.08 -10.74
C SER A 166 11.56 -1.94 -9.97
N LEU A 167 11.80 -2.17 -8.69
CA LEU A 167 10.93 -2.96 -7.79
C LEU A 167 10.08 -2.11 -6.86
N ASN A 168 10.05 -0.79 -7.04
CA ASN A 168 9.18 0.09 -6.26
C ASN A 168 7.73 -0.38 -6.28
N HIS A 169 7.03 -0.11 -5.19
CA HIS A 169 5.62 -0.43 -5.03
C HIS A 169 4.75 0.14 -6.16
N ALA A 170 3.67 -0.57 -6.51
CA ALA A 170 2.76 -0.18 -7.60
C ALA A 170 2.24 1.27 -7.47
N SER A 171 2.01 1.76 -6.26
CA SER A 171 1.57 3.15 -6.02
C SER A 171 2.59 4.19 -6.47
N ILE A 172 3.89 3.93 -6.28
CA ILE A 172 4.96 4.79 -6.78
C ILE A 172 4.99 4.74 -8.32
N ILE A 173 4.93 3.54 -8.89
CA ILE A 173 4.92 3.35 -10.34
C ILE A 173 3.75 4.10 -10.98
N ASP A 174 2.56 4.00 -10.40
CA ASP A 174 1.36 4.67 -10.91
C ASP A 174 1.43 6.19 -10.70
N GLY A 175 1.91 6.66 -9.55
CA GLY A 175 2.16 8.09 -9.32
C GLY A 175 3.15 8.70 -10.32
N VAL A 176 4.25 7.99 -10.59
CA VAL A 176 5.23 8.39 -11.61
C VAL A 176 4.61 8.40 -13.02
N ARG A 177 3.71 7.45 -13.33
CA ARG A 177 3.00 7.43 -14.63
C ARG A 177 2.06 8.60 -14.83
N LEU A 178 1.46 9.13 -13.78
CA LEU A 178 0.58 10.30 -13.85
C LEU A 178 1.36 11.61 -14.07
N CYS A 179 2.63 11.65 -13.68
CA CYS A 179 3.49 12.81 -13.85
C CYS A 179 4.04 12.92 -15.27
N LYS A 180 4.27 14.16 -15.75
CA LYS A 180 4.86 14.45 -17.06
C LYS A 180 6.39 14.45 -17.06
N ALA A 181 7.04 14.36 -15.91
CA ALA A 181 8.48 14.34 -15.78
C ALA A 181 9.10 13.19 -16.58
N LYS A 182 10.32 13.41 -17.06
CA LYS A 182 11.09 12.36 -17.73
C LYS A 182 11.40 11.23 -16.77
N ARG A 183 11.11 9.99 -17.17
CA ARG A 183 11.22 8.81 -16.33
C ARG A 183 12.46 8.03 -16.64
N TYR A 184 13.25 7.74 -15.62
CA TYR A 184 14.39 6.84 -15.64
C TYR A 184 14.13 5.70 -14.67
N ARG A 185 14.63 4.52 -14.97
CA ARG A 185 14.45 3.33 -14.15
C ARG A 185 15.77 2.60 -14.04
N TYR A 186 16.17 2.25 -12.83
CA TYR A 186 17.36 1.46 -12.55
C TYR A 186 16.99 0.12 -11.93
N ALA A 187 17.84 -0.90 -12.11
CA ALA A 187 17.64 -2.22 -11.50
C ALA A 187 17.68 -2.14 -9.96
N ASN A 188 16.94 -3.02 -9.30
CA ASN A 188 16.77 -2.97 -7.85
C ASN A 188 18.11 -2.87 -7.11
N ALA A 189 18.27 -1.78 -6.36
CA ALA A 189 19.46 -1.47 -5.57
C ALA A 189 20.79 -1.49 -6.36
N ASP A 190 20.76 -1.31 -7.68
CA ASP A 190 21.98 -1.19 -8.50
C ASP A 190 22.45 0.26 -8.56
N MET A 191 23.46 0.58 -7.76
CA MET A 191 24.01 1.94 -7.67
C MET A 191 24.76 2.39 -8.93
N ASN A 192 25.27 1.46 -9.73
CA ASN A 192 25.92 1.80 -11.00
C ASN A 192 24.88 2.23 -12.05
N GLU A 193 23.75 1.51 -12.12
CA GLU A 193 22.65 1.93 -13.01
C GLU A 193 21.98 3.22 -12.50
N LEU A 194 21.83 3.40 -11.17
CA LEU A 194 21.36 4.65 -10.60
C LEU A 194 22.26 5.83 -11.00
N GLU A 195 23.58 5.69 -10.85
CA GLU A 195 24.54 6.73 -11.22
C GLU A 195 24.45 7.07 -12.72
N LYS A 196 24.34 6.06 -13.59
CA LYS A 196 24.13 6.26 -15.02
C LYS A 196 22.85 7.05 -15.31
N CYS A 197 21.73 6.69 -14.67
CA CYS A 197 20.47 7.43 -14.82
C CYS A 197 20.61 8.89 -14.37
N LEU A 198 21.33 9.15 -13.28
CA LEU A 198 21.61 10.50 -12.79
C LEU A 198 22.47 11.31 -13.77
N GLN A 199 23.48 10.69 -14.38
CA GLN A 199 24.29 11.32 -15.44
C GLN A 199 23.45 11.69 -16.67
N GLU A 200 22.57 10.79 -17.11
CA GLU A 200 21.67 11.02 -18.24
C GLU A 200 20.60 12.10 -17.94
N ALA A 201 20.26 12.28 -16.65
CA ALA A 201 19.24 13.23 -16.20
C ALA A 201 19.79 14.64 -15.93
N GLN A 202 21.06 14.94 -16.19
CA GLN A 202 21.68 16.23 -15.85
C GLN A 202 21.10 17.43 -16.61
N ALA A 203 20.49 17.22 -17.77
CA ALA A 203 19.85 18.28 -18.54
C ALA A 203 18.49 18.72 -17.97
N GLN A 204 17.87 17.95 -17.07
CA GLN A 204 16.58 18.28 -16.45
C GLN A 204 16.77 19.29 -15.32
N ARG A 205 15.74 20.15 -15.11
CA ARG A 205 15.77 21.22 -14.10
C ARG A 205 15.93 20.65 -12.68
N PHE A 206 15.05 19.72 -12.30
CA PHE A 206 15.10 19.00 -11.01
C PHE A 206 15.16 17.50 -11.25
N ARG A 207 15.80 16.78 -10.35
CA ARG A 207 15.91 15.32 -10.32
C ARG A 207 15.48 14.82 -8.97
N ILE A 208 14.74 13.70 -8.94
CA ILE A 208 14.40 13.00 -7.70
C ILE A 208 14.67 11.51 -7.86
N ILE A 209 15.37 10.94 -6.88
CA ILE A 209 15.53 9.50 -6.72
C ILE A 209 14.39 9.00 -5.86
N VAL A 210 13.73 7.91 -6.29
CA VAL A 210 12.58 7.35 -5.58
C VAL A 210 12.79 5.86 -5.35
N THR A 211 12.67 5.42 -4.10
CA THR A 211 12.82 4.02 -3.69
C THR A 211 11.88 3.64 -2.56
N ASP A 212 11.48 2.35 -2.51
CA ASP A 212 11.01 1.74 -1.25
C ASP A 212 12.20 1.64 -0.29
N GLY A 213 11.99 1.87 0.98
CA GLY A 213 13.01 1.63 2.02
C GLY A 213 13.25 0.14 2.22
N VAL A 214 12.16 -0.63 2.27
CA VAL A 214 12.15 -2.10 2.28
C VAL A 214 11.18 -2.60 1.21
N PHE A 215 11.68 -3.41 0.30
CA PHE A 215 10.88 -4.00 -0.78
C PHE A 215 10.04 -5.18 -0.27
N SER A 216 8.73 -5.08 -0.39
CA SER A 216 7.75 -5.96 0.26
C SER A 216 7.86 -7.44 -0.11
N MET A 217 8.27 -7.75 -1.33
CA MET A 217 8.28 -9.14 -1.83
C MET A 217 9.51 -9.93 -1.39
N ASP A 218 10.66 -9.30 -1.37
CA ASP A 218 11.94 -9.95 -1.09
C ASP A 218 12.53 -9.58 0.28
N GLY A 219 12.05 -8.50 0.88
CA GLY A 219 12.60 -7.95 2.12
C GLY A 219 13.94 -7.23 1.92
N ASN A 220 14.37 -7.01 0.69
CA ASN A 220 15.58 -6.24 0.40
C ASN A 220 15.46 -4.83 0.98
N VAL A 221 16.57 -4.30 1.47
CA VAL A 221 16.66 -2.94 2.02
C VAL A 221 17.42 -2.06 1.04
N ALA A 222 16.89 -0.87 0.74
CA ALA A 222 17.56 0.10 -0.12
C ALA A 222 18.85 0.59 0.56
N PRO A 223 20.00 0.67 -0.16
CA PRO A 223 21.27 1.14 0.36
C PRO A 223 21.28 2.67 0.46
N MET A 224 20.59 3.21 1.49
CA MET A 224 20.28 4.63 1.60
C MET A 224 21.51 5.53 1.73
N ASP A 225 22.59 5.06 2.33
CA ASP A 225 23.86 5.77 2.39
C ASP A 225 24.41 6.06 0.99
N GLN A 226 24.49 5.03 0.12
CA GLN A 226 24.97 5.17 -1.25
C GLN A 226 24.00 5.98 -2.13
N ILE A 227 22.68 5.81 -1.92
CA ILE A 227 21.66 6.60 -2.64
C ILE A 227 21.81 8.09 -2.30
N CYS A 228 21.96 8.43 -1.02
CA CYS A 228 22.16 9.81 -0.60
C CYS A 228 23.51 10.38 -1.09
N ASP A 229 24.59 9.58 -1.11
CA ASP A 229 25.88 10.01 -1.65
C ASP A 229 25.78 10.35 -3.14
N LEU A 230 25.07 9.54 -3.92
CA LEU A 230 24.81 9.81 -5.33
C LEU A 230 23.87 11.00 -5.52
N ALA A 231 22.85 11.15 -4.68
CA ALA A 231 21.95 12.30 -4.72
C ALA A 231 22.73 13.62 -4.51
N GLU A 232 23.59 13.69 -3.52
CA GLU A 232 24.44 14.85 -3.26
C GLU A 232 25.42 15.12 -4.41
N LYS A 233 26.05 14.07 -4.94
CA LYS A 233 26.99 14.17 -6.07
C LYS A 233 26.35 14.74 -7.32
N TYR A 234 25.08 14.44 -7.60
CA TYR A 234 24.37 14.79 -8.81
C TYR A 234 23.25 15.82 -8.62
N ASP A 235 23.19 16.48 -7.46
CA ASP A 235 22.21 17.49 -7.09
C ASP A 235 20.76 16.99 -7.35
N ALA A 236 20.39 15.90 -6.66
CA ALA A 236 19.10 15.26 -6.75
C ALA A 236 18.40 15.21 -5.37
N LEU A 237 17.09 15.31 -5.37
CA LEU A 237 16.24 15.04 -4.21
C LEU A 237 16.11 13.53 -3.97
N VAL A 238 15.80 13.15 -2.72
CA VAL A 238 15.56 11.75 -2.34
C VAL A 238 14.18 11.60 -1.73
N MET A 239 13.40 10.63 -2.24
CA MET A 239 12.13 10.18 -1.68
C MET A 239 12.22 8.70 -1.32
N VAL A 240 11.74 8.35 -0.11
CA VAL A 240 11.69 6.98 0.41
C VAL A 240 10.28 6.63 0.88
N ASP A 241 9.77 5.48 0.43
CA ASP A 241 8.57 4.87 1.01
C ASP A 241 8.98 3.97 2.19
N GLU A 242 8.62 4.38 3.40
CA GLU A 242 8.92 3.68 4.65
C GLU A 242 7.80 2.71 5.09
N SER A 243 6.87 2.37 4.21
CA SER A 243 5.69 1.54 4.56
C SER A 243 6.03 0.16 5.13
N HIS A 244 7.19 -0.40 4.82
CA HIS A 244 7.68 -1.68 5.33
C HIS A 244 8.90 -1.56 6.24
N SER A 245 9.39 -0.36 6.47
CA SER A 245 10.60 -0.10 7.27
C SER A 245 10.34 0.68 8.56
N ALA A 246 9.47 1.68 8.53
CA ALA A 246 9.10 2.41 9.74
C ALA A 246 8.36 1.52 10.75
N GLY A 247 8.79 1.58 12.01
CA GLY A 247 8.38 0.69 13.09
C GLY A 247 9.13 -0.66 13.08
N VAL A 248 9.97 -0.94 12.08
CA VAL A 248 10.48 -2.30 11.78
C VAL A 248 12.01 -2.34 11.70
N VAL A 249 12.62 -1.40 10.99
CA VAL A 249 14.04 -1.37 10.66
C VAL A 249 14.76 -0.27 11.44
N GLY A 250 16.03 -0.48 11.76
CA GLY A 250 16.83 0.39 12.60
C GLY A 250 16.91 -0.11 14.05
N ALA A 251 17.74 0.50 14.86
CA ALA A 251 17.95 0.10 16.25
C ALA A 251 16.72 0.35 17.14
N THR A 252 15.92 1.34 16.80
CA THR A 252 14.71 1.72 17.53
C THR A 252 13.45 1.72 16.63
N GLY A 253 13.59 1.19 15.38
CA GLY A 253 12.49 1.06 14.43
C GLY A 253 12.21 2.33 13.63
N HIS A 254 13.08 3.34 13.62
CA HIS A 254 12.86 4.59 12.87
C HIS A 254 13.16 4.49 11.37
N GLY A 255 13.15 3.27 10.81
CA GLY A 255 13.25 3.04 9.38
C GLY A 255 14.65 3.01 8.81
N VAL A 256 14.74 3.10 7.48
CA VAL A 256 16.04 2.96 6.78
C VAL A 256 16.96 4.14 7.03
N SER A 257 16.42 5.31 7.32
CA SER A 257 17.25 6.47 7.66
C SER A 257 17.98 6.32 8.98
N GLU A 258 17.40 5.63 9.96
CA GLU A 258 18.11 5.26 11.19
C GLU A 258 19.18 4.21 10.90
N LEU A 259 18.83 3.15 10.14
CA LEU A 259 19.74 2.06 9.81
C LEU A 259 21.03 2.56 9.15
N TYR A 260 20.90 3.45 8.18
CA TYR A 260 22.02 4.00 7.38
C TYR A 260 22.52 5.37 7.85
N LYS A 261 21.95 5.92 8.92
CA LYS A 261 22.30 7.25 9.47
C LYS A 261 22.16 8.38 8.44
N THR A 262 21.07 8.32 7.66
CA THR A 262 20.77 9.29 6.60
C THR A 262 19.70 10.32 6.98
N HIS A 263 19.40 10.48 8.27
CA HIS A 263 18.52 11.55 8.75
C HIS A 263 18.97 12.92 8.24
N GLY A 264 18.03 13.72 7.75
CA GLY A 264 18.29 15.03 7.17
C GLY A 264 18.81 15.04 5.72
N ARG A 265 19.14 13.86 5.15
CA ARG A 265 19.59 13.70 3.75
C ARG A 265 18.45 13.23 2.82
N VAL A 266 17.31 12.86 3.36
CA VAL A 266 16.09 12.47 2.63
C VAL A 266 15.12 13.65 2.68
N ASP A 267 14.56 14.03 1.53
CA ASP A 267 13.69 15.20 1.40
C ASP A 267 12.21 14.86 1.61
N ILE A 268 11.80 13.66 1.22
CA ILE A 268 10.42 13.19 1.26
C ILE A 268 10.38 11.75 1.78
N TYR A 269 9.59 11.53 2.81
CA TYR A 269 9.19 10.20 3.23
C TYR A 269 7.70 10.02 2.96
N THR A 270 7.31 8.83 2.51
CA THR A 270 5.92 8.40 2.53
C THR A 270 5.78 7.17 3.41
N GLY A 271 4.60 6.92 3.94
CA GLY A 271 4.37 5.79 4.80
C GLY A 271 2.89 5.53 5.05
N THR A 272 2.62 4.40 5.71
CA THR A 272 1.27 3.92 5.98
C THR A 272 1.00 3.74 7.46
N LEU A 273 -0.22 4.08 7.87
CA LEU A 273 -0.76 3.70 9.19
C LEU A 273 -1.37 2.29 9.16
N GLY A 274 -1.45 1.67 7.98
CA GLY A 274 -2.09 0.38 7.74
C GLY A 274 -1.22 -0.86 7.99
N LYS A 275 -0.01 -0.70 8.57
CA LYS A 275 0.92 -1.79 8.85
C LYS A 275 1.45 -1.72 10.28
N ALA A 276 2.74 -1.48 10.49
CA ALA A 276 3.35 -1.37 11.82
C ALA A 276 2.67 -0.34 12.72
N PHE A 277 2.16 0.75 12.14
CA PHE A 277 1.51 1.84 12.88
C PHE A 277 0.02 1.62 13.16
N GLY A 278 -0.38 0.40 13.50
CA GLY A 278 -1.73 0.09 13.99
C GLY A 278 -2.58 -0.74 13.05
N GLY A 279 -2.22 -0.85 11.76
CA GLY A 279 -2.86 -1.77 10.82
C GLY A 279 -4.25 -1.34 10.31
N ALA A 280 -4.65 -0.06 10.49
CA ALA A 280 -5.92 0.46 10.01
C ALA A 280 -5.76 1.22 8.68
N LEU A 281 -6.52 2.26 8.48
CA LEU A 281 -6.49 3.12 7.30
C LEU A 281 -5.59 4.34 7.56
N GLY A 282 -5.04 4.89 6.50
CA GLY A 282 -4.26 6.12 6.53
C GLY A 282 -2.89 5.98 5.89
N GLY A 283 -2.44 7.07 5.30
CA GLY A 283 -1.11 7.26 4.77
C GLY A 283 -0.64 8.68 5.02
N PHE A 284 0.62 8.93 4.80
CA PHE A 284 1.20 10.25 4.99
C PHE A 284 2.37 10.49 4.03
N THR A 285 2.64 11.77 3.79
CA THR A 285 3.91 12.26 3.27
C THR A 285 4.48 13.23 4.30
N THR A 286 5.76 13.07 4.65
CA THR A 286 6.46 13.94 5.60
C THR A 286 7.82 14.34 5.02
N GLY A 287 8.30 15.54 5.31
CA GLY A 287 9.54 16.04 4.73
C GLY A 287 9.71 17.55 4.87
N ARG A 288 10.31 18.18 3.84
CA ARG A 288 10.55 19.62 3.80
C ARG A 288 9.25 20.39 3.78
N LYS A 289 9.18 21.49 4.56
CA LYS A 289 7.96 22.27 4.76
C LYS A 289 7.35 22.78 3.47
N GLU A 290 8.14 23.34 2.57
CA GLU A 290 7.68 23.90 1.30
C GLU A 290 7.09 22.83 0.37
N ILE A 291 7.64 21.62 0.42
CA ILE A 291 7.11 20.45 -0.31
C ILE A 291 5.72 20.12 0.23
N ILE A 292 5.60 19.96 1.54
CA ILE A 292 4.33 19.59 2.19
C ILE A 292 3.27 20.69 1.99
N ASP A 293 3.65 21.97 2.10
CA ASP A 293 2.73 23.08 1.85
C ASP A 293 2.22 23.08 0.39
N LEU A 294 3.08 22.80 -0.59
CA LEU A 294 2.66 22.70 -1.98
C LEU A 294 1.75 21.49 -2.22
N LEU A 295 2.01 20.35 -1.59
CA LEU A 295 1.14 19.18 -1.65
C LEU A 295 -0.25 19.48 -1.09
N ARG A 296 -0.36 20.24 0.00
CA ARG A 296 -1.66 20.68 0.54
C ARG A 296 -2.47 21.51 -0.46
N GLN A 297 -1.81 22.25 -1.36
CA GLN A 297 -2.46 23.09 -2.36
C GLN A 297 -2.80 22.36 -3.65
N ARG A 298 -2.05 21.30 -4.03
CA ARG A 298 -2.13 20.72 -5.37
C ARG A 298 -2.30 19.21 -5.43
N SER A 299 -2.04 18.48 -4.34
CA SER A 299 -2.15 17.02 -4.34
C SER A 299 -3.62 16.59 -4.44
N ARG A 300 -4.01 16.09 -5.61
CA ARG A 300 -5.41 15.72 -5.90
C ARG A 300 -5.97 14.66 -4.94
N PRO A 301 -5.23 13.59 -4.57
CA PRO A 301 -5.73 12.63 -3.58
C PRO A 301 -6.03 13.27 -2.21
N TYR A 302 -5.27 14.29 -1.81
CA TYR A 302 -5.55 15.05 -0.59
C TYR A 302 -6.75 16.00 -0.75
N LEU A 303 -6.81 16.73 -1.85
CA LEU A 303 -7.84 17.76 -2.07
C LEU A 303 -9.24 17.18 -2.27
N PHE A 304 -9.35 15.95 -2.82
CA PHE A 304 -10.63 15.39 -3.27
C PHE A 304 -11.06 14.12 -2.54
N SER A 305 -10.27 13.66 -1.54
CA SER A 305 -10.66 12.54 -0.67
C SER A 305 -11.10 13.02 0.70
N ASN A 306 -12.03 12.31 1.32
CA ASN A 306 -12.43 12.58 2.70
C ASN A 306 -11.24 12.48 3.66
N SER A 307 -11.29 13.31 4.69
CA SER A 307 -10.34 13.28 5.80
C SER A 307 -10.42 11.96 6.58
N LEU A 308 -9.33 11.56 7.20
CA LEU A 308 -9.30 10.42 8.12
C LEU A 308 -10.32 10.62 9.25
N ALA A 309 -11.02 9.55 9.59
CA ALA A 309 -12.02 9.56 10.65
C ALA A 309 -11.38 9.72 12.04
N PRO A 310 -12.05 10.40 12.99
CA PRO A 310 -11.52 10.64 14.33
C PRO A 310 -11.06 9.38 15.07
N GLY A 311 -11.77 8.25 14.92
CA GLY A 311 -11.37 6.99 15.52
C GLY A 311 -10.02 6.47 15.02
N ILE A 312 -9.72 6.64 13.73
CA ILE A 312 -8.42 6.31 13.14
C ILE A 312 -7.33 7.21 13.72
N ILE A 313 -7.57 8.52 13.77
CA ILE A 313 -6.63 9.50 14.32
C ILE A 313 -6.30 9.16 15.78
N GLY A 314 -7.33 8.89 16.61
CA GLY A 314 -7.14 8.57 18.02
C GLY A 314 -6.29 7.33 18.24
N ALA A 315 -6.54 6.26 17.49
CA ALA A 315 -5.72 5.05 17.54
C ALA A 315 -4.28 5.32 17.06
N SER A 316 -4.09 6.09 15.98
CA SER A 316 -2.76 6.40 15.44
C SER A 316 -1.94 7.25 16.39
N LEU A 317 -2.52 8.25 17.05
CA LEU A 317 -1.85 9.03 18.10
C LEU A 317 -1.38 8.13 19.26
N GLU A 318 -2.18 7.15 19.62
CA GLU A 318 -1.84 6.19 20.67
C GLU A 318 -0.67 5.27 20.24
N VAL A 319 -0.56 4.91 18.94
CA VAL A 319 0.61 4.18 18.42
C VAL A 319 1.90 4.95 18.68
N PHE A 320 1.97 6.23 18.29
CA PHE A 320 3.18 7.03 18.50
C PHE A 320 3.52 7.23 19.98
N LYS A 321 2.52 7.28 20.87
CA LYS A 321 2.76 7.25 22.33
C LYS A 321 3.40 5.94 22.77
N ILE A 322 2.86 4.78 22.34
CA ILE A 322 3.41 3.46 22.67
C ILE A 322 4.87 3.35 22.21
N LEU A 323 5.16 3.76 20.98
CA LEU A 323 6.50 3.70 20.41
C LEU A 323 7.49 4.63 21.15
N LYS A 324 7.01 5.78 21.62
CA LYS A 324 7.84 6.71 22.42
C LYS A 324 8.09 6.20 23.85
N GLU A 325 7.17 5.43 24.42
CA GLU A 325 7.27 4.88 25.78
C GLU A 325 8.29 3.75 25.88
N SER A 326 8.44 2.91 24.84
CA SER A 326 9.24 1.69 24.92
C SER A 326 9.54 1.08 23.55
N ASN A 327 10.73 0.53 23.40
CA ASN A 327 11.15 -0.29 22.26
C ASN A 327 10.68 -1.76 22.34
N ALA A 328 9.97 -2.16 23.38
CA ALA A 328 9.67 -3.58 23.64
C ALA A 328 8.96 -4.30 22.48
N LEU A 329 8.11 -3.62 21.71
CA LEU A 329 7.45 -4.21 20.53
C LEU A 329 8.43 -4.46 19.39
N HIS A 330 9.33 -3.51 19.13
CA HIS A 330 10.38 -3.64 18.15
C HIS A 330 11.38 -4.76 18.55
N ASP A 331 11.83 -4.78 19.79
CA ASP A 331 12.76 -5.79 20.30
C ASP A 331 12.15 -7.19 20.16
N LYS A 332 10.83 -7.33 20.47
CA LYS A 332 10.10 -8.59 20.29
C LYS A 332 9.98 -8.99 18.82
N LEU A 333 9.78 -8.04 17.92
CA LEU A 333 9.78 -8.31 16.48
C LEU A 333 11.15 -8.85 16.04
N VAL A 334 12.24 -8.21 16.44
CA VAL A 334 13.62 -8.62 16.10
C VAL A 334 13.91 -10.03 16.65
N GLU A 335 13.53 -10.32 17.90
CA GLU A 335 13.65 -11.66 18.49
C GLU A 335 12.90 -12.71 17.66
N ASN A 336 11.64 -12.43 17.31
CA ASN A 336 10.81 -13.35 16.53
C ASN A 336 11.37 -13.60 15.13
N VAL A 337 11.85 -12.56 14.47
CA VAL A 337 12.47 -12.63 13.13
C VAL A 337 13.71 -13.53 13.16
N ASN A 338 14.60 -13.30 14.12
CA ASN A 338 15.82 -14.09 14.26
C ASN A 338 15.49 -15.55 14.57
N TYR A 339 14.57 -15.80 15.52
CA TYR A 339 14.10 -17.13 15.85
C TYR A 339 13.52 -17.85 14.62
N PHE A 340 12.66 -17.18 13.85
CA PHE A 340 12.04 -17.75 12.65
C PHE A 340 13.10 -18.11 11.60
N ARG A 341 14.02 -17.18 11.29
CA ARG A 341 15.11 -17.43 10.33
C ARG A 341 15.97 -18.59 10.72
N ASP A 342 16.43 -18.64 11.99
CA ASP A 342 17.29 -19.69 12.48
C ASP A 342 16.62 -21.05 12.38
N LYS A 343 15.36 -21.17 12.80
CA LYS A 343 14.60 -22.41 12.77
C LYS A 343 14.30 -22.88 11.36
N MET A 344 13.92 -21.99 10.47
CA MET A 344 13.62 -22.33 9.08
C MET A 344 14.89 -22.74 8.32
N THR A 345 16.00 -22.03 8.53
CA THR A 345 17.31 -22.40 7.95
C THR A 345 17.77 -23.74 8.47
N ALA A 346 17.66 -24.00 9.78
CA ALA A 346 18.01 -25.30 10.38
C ALA A 346 17.11 -26.45 9.88
N ALA A 347 15.87 -26.15 9.48
CA ALA A 347 14.95 -27.10 8.85
C ALA A 347 15.20 -27.31 7.34
N GLY A 348 16.22 -26.65 6.77
CA GLY A 348 16.62 -26.81 5.37
C GLY A 348 15.88 -25.93 4.36
N PHE A 349 15.12 -24.92 4.82
CA PHE A 349 14.51 -23.95 3.93
C PHE A 349 15.51 -22.90 3.45
N ASP A 350 15.40 -22.51 2.19
CA ASP A 350 16.15 -21.38 1.65
C ASP A 350 15.46 -20.06 2.05
N ILE A 351 16.14 -19.29 2.88
CA ILE A 351 15.68 -17.96 3.37
C ILE A 351 16.61 -16.91 2.79
N LYS A 352 16.06 -15.96 2.02
CA LYS A 352 16.86 -14.83 1.52
C LYS A 352 17.42 -13.99 2.69
N PRO A 353 18.72 -13.69 2.69
CA PRO A 353 19.30 -12.82 3.72
C PRO A 353 18.76 -11.39 3.56
N THR A 354 18.32 -10.78 4.66
CA THR A 354 17.85 -9.40 4.70
C THR A 354 18.00 -8.82 6.10
N GLN A 355 18.08 -7.49 6.21
CA GLN A 355 18.07 -6.76 7.48
C GLN A 355 16.64 -6.34 7.90
N SER A 356 15.62 -6.64 7.10
CA SER A 356 14.22 -6.32 7.41
C SER A 356 13.54 -7.46 8.18
N ALA A 357 12.31 -7.23 8.67
CA ALA A 357 11.49 -8.27 9.30
C ALA A 357 10.82 -9.21 8.29
N ILE A 358 10.96 -8.98 7.01
CA ILE A 358 10.41 -9.83 5.97
C ILE A 358 11.33 -11.04 5.78
N CYS A 359 10.78 -12.24 5.93
CA CYS A 359 11.50 -13.50 5.74
C CYS A 359 10.97 -14.19 4.50
N ALA A 360 11.61 -13.97 3.35
CA ALA A 360 11.23 -14.63 2.11
C ALA A 360 11.71 -16.08 2.10
N VAL A 361 10.75 -17.01 2.23
CA VAL A 361 11.01 -18.45 2.14
C VAL A 361 10.89 -18.85 0.68
N MET A 362 11.99 -19.31 0.09
CA MET A 362 12.04 -19.72 -1.32
C MET A 362 11.47 -21.12 -1.48
N LEU A 363 10.38 -21.23 -2.27
CA LEU A 363 9.77 -22.51 -2.63
C LEU A 363 10.03 -22.80 -4.10
N LEU A 364 10.56 -24.01 -4.39
CA LEU A 364 11.03 -24.39 -5.72
C LEU A 364 9.93 -24.54 -6.79
N SER A 365 8.64 -24.59 -6.42
CA SER A 365 7.54 -24.61 -7.37
C SER A 365 6.20 -24.19 -6.75
N LEU A 366 5.29 -23.68 -7.58
CA LEU A 366 3.91 -23.36 -7.23
C LEU A 366 3.09 -24.56 -6.73
N ILE A 367 3.50 -25.79 -7.06
CA ILE A 367 2.89 -27.04 -6.58
C ILE A 367 2.99 -27.14 -5.05
N HIS A 368 4.06 -26.65 -4.44
CA HIS A 368 4.21 -26.63 -2.99
C HIS A 368 3.31 -25.61 -2.29
N ILE A 369 2.76 -24.65 -3.03
CA ILE A 369 1.83 -23.62 -2.50
C ILE A 369 0.38 -24.09 -2.63
N SER A 370 0.03 -24.79 -3.72
CA SER A 370 -1.34 -25.22 -4.01
C SER A 370 -1.73 -26.54 -3.34
N GLU A 371 -0.77 -27.42 -3.07
CA GLU A 371 -0.98 -28.62 -2.25
C GLU A 371 -0.23 -28.43 -0.93
N PRO A 372 -0.93 -28.38 0.23
CA PRO A 372 -0.25 -28.52 1.51
C PRO A 372 0.40 -29.89 1.52
N THR A 373 1.68 -29.92 1.23
CA THR A 373 2.47 -31.14 1.23
C THR A 373 2.24 -31.83 2.55
N ARG A 374 1.73 -33.02 2.50
CA ARG A 374 1.79 -33.97 3.60
C ARG A 374 3.29 -34.28 3.85
N LEU A 375 3.94 -33.38 4.55
CA LEU A 375 5.19 -33.67 5.23
C LEU A 375 4.83 -34.68 6.33
N ARG A 376 5.08 -35.95 6.04
CA ARG A 376 5.09 -36.99 7.06
C ARG A 376 6.39 -36.89 7.84
#